data_2937d7582176ac2e8cbd08c991edd173
#
_entry.id   2937d7582176ac2e8cbd08c991edd173
#
_cell.length_a   1.000
_cell.length_b   1.000
_cell.length_c   1.000
_cell.angle_alpha   90.00
_cell.angle_beta   90.00
_cell.angle_gamma   90.00
#
_symmetry.space_group_name_H-M   'P 1'
#
loop_
_entity.id
_entity.type
_entity.pdbx_description
1 polymer ?
#
loop_
_entity_poly.entity_id
_entity_poly.type
_entity_poly.pdbx_seq_one_letter_code
_entity_poly.pdbx_strand_id
1 'polypeptide(L)'
;QPYGQPIRNDGPETHIIEKAGTPTMGGFLIILSVFLSSILWADLYNNFIWIGLLALISFGLIGFIDDYKKLKSNSSNGLKAVTRIILQIIFALIISIIILKILDNKIDTTIAFPFFKNLIINFGYFYLFISLFIIVGSANAVNLTDGLDGLAIVPVMIVAMTFAFIAYVSGNVVFSDYLLINYIPGSGELSVLCGALIGAALGFLWFNAPPAKVFMGDTGSLALGATLGSIALMVKHEIVLAIAGGLFVLETMSVVIQVISYKLTGKRVFKMAPLHHHYEKKGWAESTIV
;
A
#
# COMPACT_ATOMS: atom_id res chain seq x y z
N GLN A 1 26.28 -4.61 15.93
CA GLN A 1 26.19 -3.19 15.52
C GLN A 1 24.81 -2.66 15.92
N PRO A 2 24.68 -1.42 16.44
CA PRO A 2 23.44 -0.91 17.05
C PRO A 2 22.42 -0.33 16.04
N TYR A 3 22.41 -0.74 14.78
CA TYR A 3 21.61 -0.12 13.71
C TYR A 3 20.51 -1.02 13.13
N GLY A 4 20.29 -2.22 13.67
CA GLY A 4 19.19 -3.11 13.24
C GLY A 4 17.89 -2.79 13.96
N GLN A 5 16.75 -3.09 13.32
CA GLN A 5 15.44 -2.95 13.92
C GLN A 5 15.33 -3.89 15.12
N PRO A 6 14.86 -3.41 16.30
CA PRO A 6 14.58 -4.30 17.43
C PRO A 6 13.45 -5.27 17.06
N ILE A 7 13.76 -6.57 17.10
CA ILE A 7 12.82 -7.61 16.73
C ILE A 7 11.82 -7.80 17.88
N ARG A 8 10.55 -8.03 17.56
CA ARG A 8 9.50 -8.28 18.55
C ARG A 8 9.71 -9.64 19.20
N ASN A 9 9.67 -9.70 20.53
CA ASN A 9 9.79 -10.95 21.30
C ASN A 9 8.63 -11.93 21.08
N ASP A 10 7.52 -11.47 20.48
CA ASP A 10 6.30 -12.26 20.22
C ASP A 10 6.34 -13.00 18.87
N GLY A 11 7.37 -12.75 18.04
CA GLY A 11 7.55 -13.35 16.71
C GLY A 11 8.10 -14.79 16.78
N PRO A 12 8.29 -15.45 15.63
CA PRO A 12 9.00 -16.72 15.54
C PRO A 12 10.45 -16.57 16.04
N GLU A 13 10.94 -17.54 16.81
CA GLU A 13 12.30 -17.52 17.39
C GLU A 13 13.40 -17.45 16.32
N THR A 14 13.17 -17.99 15.15
CA THR A 14 14.07 -17.92 13.98
C THR A 14 14.38 -16.48 13.56
N HIS A 15 13.41 -15.57 13.63
CA HIS A 15 13.61 -14.16 13.29
C HIS A 15 14.58 -13.45 14.23
N ILE A 16 14.62 -13.84 15.50
CA ILE A 16 15.51 -13.23 16.50
C ILE A 16 16.98 -13.53 16.18
N ILE A 17 17.26 -14.70 15.62
CA ILE A 17 18.62 -15.17 15.32
C ILE A 17 19.08 -14.70 13.95
N GLU A 18 18.24 -14.86 12.92
CA GLU A 18 18.61 -14.67 11.51
C GLU A 18 18.48 -13.21 11.03
N LYS A 19 17.53 -12.44 11.59
CA LYS A 19 17.21 -11.07 11.16
C LYS A 19 17.81 -9.99 12.07
N ALA A 20 18.51 -10.38 13.14
CA ALA A 20 19.15 -9.44 14.06
C ALA A 20 20.25 -8.63 13.35
N GLY A 21 20.13 -7.28 13.38
CA GLY A 21 21.13 -6.39 12.81
C GLY A 21 20.90 -6.00 11.34
N THR A 22 19.83 -6.50 10.68
CA THR A 22 19.49 -6.08 9.32
C THR A 22 19.01 -4.62 9.34
N PRO A 23 19.58 -3.73 8.49
CA PRO A 23 19.16 -2.34 8.37
C PRO A 23 17.69 -2.24 7.99
N THR A 24 17.00 -1.27 8.56
CA THR A 24 15.60 -0.93 8.23
C THR A 24 15.52 0.43 7.53
N MET A 25 14.29 0.89 7.19
CA MET A 25 14.02 2.15 6.49
C MET A 25 14.47 2.16 5.02
N GLY A 26 14.59 1.00 4.37
CA GLY A 26 14.81 0.91 2.91
C GLY A 26 13.70 1.59 2.10
N GLY A 27 12.53 1.74 2.69
CA GLY A 27 11.41 2.51 2.12
C GLY A 27 11.76 3.96 1.79
N PHE A 28 12.71 4.57 2.49
CA PHE A 28 13.20 5.91 2.15
C PHE A 28 13.84 5.96 0.76
N LEU A 29 14.64 4.95 0.41
CA LEU A 29 15.24 4.85 -0.92
C LEU A 29 14.18 4.63 -2.01
N ILE A 30 13.14 3.84 -1.72
CA ILE A 30 12.01 3.65 -2.64
C ILE A 30 11.32 4.99 -2.90
N ILE A 31 10.95 5.71 -1.84
CA ILE A 31 10.27 7.01 -1.94
C ILE A 31 11.12 8.01 -2.74
N LEU A 32 12.41 8.11 -2.42
CA LEU A 32 13.32 9.02 -3.12
C LEU A 32 13.43 8.67 -4.61
N SER A 33 13.57 7.38 -4.94
CA SER A 33 13.67 6.89 -6.32
C SER A 33 12.40 7.19 -7.11
N VAL A 34 11.23 6.91 -6.53
CA VAL A 34 9.92 7.20 -7.16
C VAL A 34 9.75 8.71 -7.35
N PHE A 35 10.05 9.50 -6.34
CA PHE A 35 9.94 10.95 -6.41
C PHE A 35 10.83 11.54 -7.52
N LEU A 36 12.13 11.20 -7.53
CA LEU A 36 13.05 11.70 -8.54
C LEU A 36 12.68 11.24 -9.94
N SER A 37 12.34 9.97 -10.12
CA SER A 37 11.89 9.46 -11.43
C SER A 37 10.62 10.15 -11.92
N SER A 38 9.65 10.39 -11.03
CA SER A 38 8.41 11.09 -11.41
C SER A 38 8.67 12.55 -11.79
N ILE A 39 9.55 13.27 -11.06
CA ILE A 39 9.91 14.65 -11.42
C ILE A 39 10.64 14.73 -12.77
N LEU A 40 11.43 13.72 -13.12
CA LEU A 40 12.19 13.72 -14.37
C LEU A 40 11.36 13.32 -15.60
N TRP A 41 10.38 12.43 -15.45
CA TRP A 41 9.71 11.78 -16.57
C TRP A 41 8.22 12.06 -16.70
N ALA A 42 7.55 12.48 -15.60
CA ALA A 42 6.12 12.77 -15.67
C ALA A 42 5.85 14.23 -16.10
N ASP A 43 4.66 14.45 -16.65
CA ASP A 43 4.15 15.79 -16.89
C ASP A 43 3.78 16.46 -15.56
N LEU A 44 4.58 17.43 -15.15
CA LEU A 44 4.41 18.17 -13.90
C LEU A 44 3.22 19.14 -13.91
N TYR A 45 2.62 19.41 -15.07
CA TYR A 45 1.36 20.16 -15.15
C TYR A 45 0.15 19.29 -14.84
N ASN A 46 0.33 17.95 -14.77
CA ASN A 46 -0.74 17.02 -14.46
C ASN A 46 -0.95 16.91 -12.93
N ASN A 47 -2.14 17.27 -12.47
CA ASN A 47 -2.52 17.24 -11.06
C ASN A 47 -2.50 15.83 -10.45
N PHE A 48 -2.76 14.77 -11.23
CA PHE A 48 -2.76 13.40 -10.73
C PHE A 48 -1.38 12.96 -10.24
N ILE A 49 -0.30 13.44 -10.88
CA ILE A 49 1.07 13.15 -10.44
C ILE A 49 1.32 13.74 -9.05
N TRP A 50 0.92 14.99 -8.82
CA TRP A 50 1.11 15.63 -7.51
C TRP A 50 0.29 14.98 -6.40
N ILE A 51 -0.90 14.46 -6.71
CA ILE A 51 -1.71 13.71 -5.75
C ILE A 51 -1.02 12.39 -5.38
N GLY A 52 -0.52 11.66 -6.37
CA GLY A 52 0.23 10.42 -6.13
C GLY A 52 1.50 10.66 -5.31
N LEU A 53 2.26 11.71 -5.64
CA LEU A 53 3.45 12.11 -4.86
C LEU A 53 3.08 12.61 -3.45
N LEU A 54 1.95 13.31 -3.29
CA LEU A 54 1.45 13.72 -1.97
C LEU A 54 1.13 12.50 -1.10
N ALA A 55 0.47 11.48 -1.67
CA ALA A 55 0.20 10.23 -0.95
C ALA A 55 1.51 9.52 -0.56
N LEU A 56 2.45 9.39 -1.48
CA LEU A 56 3.75 8.76 -1.27
C LEU A 56 4.52 9.44 -0.14
N ILE A 57 4.64 10.76 -0.19
CA ILE A 57 5.45 11.54 0.75
C ILE A 57 4.77 11.62 2.11
N SER A 58 3.47 11.93 2.17
CA SER A 58 2.77 12.12 3.44
C SER A 58 2.71 10.84 4.27
N PHE A 59 2.37 9.71 3.65
CA PHE A 59 2.35 8.42 4.34
C PHE A 59 3.77 7.89 4.61
N GLY A 60 4.71 8.17 3.71
CA GLY A 60 6.13 7.90 3.95
C GLY A 60 6.69 8.65 5.15
N LEU A 61 6.32 9.92 5.34
CA LEU A 61 6.70 10.72 6.52
C LEU A 61 6.12 10.14 7.81
N ILE A 62 4.86 9.68 7.80
CA ILE A 62 4.27 9.01 8.97
C ILE A 62 5.09 7.76 9.33
N GLY A 63 5.38 6.92 8.35
CA GLY A 63 6.20 5.73 8.55
C GLY A 63 7.62 6.05 8.99
N PHE A 64 8.24 7.07 8.40
CA PHE A 64 9.57 7.54 8.77
C PHE A 64 9.65 7.97 10.24
N ILE A 65 8.68 8.75 10.71
CA ILE A 65 8.62 9.17 12.11
C ILE A 65 8.46 7.95 13.04
N ASP A 66 7.65 6.97 12.63
CA ASP A 66 7.45 5.72 13.38
C ASP A 66 8.74 4.92 13.47
N ASP A 67 9.38 4.64 12.34
CA ASP A 67 10.64 3.89 12.25
C ASP A 67 11.79 4.61 12.97
N TYR A 68 11.92 5.94 12.78
CA TYR A 68 12.94 6.73 13.46
C TYR A 68 12.79 6.68 14.99
N LYS A 69 11.55 6.73 15.47
CA LYS A 69 11.26 6.64 16.90
C LYS A 69 11.61 5.27 17.45
N LYS A 70 11.30 4.17 16.74
CA LYS A 70 11.70 2.81 17.10
C LYS A 70 13.23 2.67 17.21
N LEU A 71 13.97 3.20 16.23
CA LEU A 71 15.42 3.19 16.22
C LEU A 71 16.02 4.01 17.39
N LYS A 72 15.51 5.23 17.61
CA LYS A 72 16.02 6.11 18.67
C LYS A 72 15.77 5.56 20.08
N SER A 73 14.62 4.91 20.28
CA SER A 73 14.28 4.32 21.59
C SER A 73 14.84 2.91 21.80
N ASN A 74 15.48 2.34 20.76
CA ASN A 74 15.93 0.94 20.73
C ASN A 74 14.84 -0.04 21.23
N SER A 75 13.60 0.25 20.86
CA SER A 75 12.42 -0.52 21.26
C SER A 75 11.45 -0.69 20.09
N SER A 76 10.63 -1.72 20.12
CA SER A 76 9.57 -1.94 19.13
C SER A 76 8.43 -0.91 19.20
N ASN A 77 8.45 0.01 20.18
CA ASN A 77 7.41 1.02 20.40
C ASN A 77 7.67 2.27 19.54
N GLY A 78 7.00 2.35 18.40
CA GLY A 78 6.99 3.53 17.52
C GLY A 78 6.02 4.63 17.98
N LEU A 79 5.26 5.16 17.05
CA LEU A 79 4.14 6.07 17.32
C LEU A 79 3.01 5.30 18.02
N LYS A 80 2.29 5.98 18.91
CA LYS A 80 1.04 5.41 19.45
C LYS A 80 0.08 5.12 18.30
N ALA A 81 -0.55 3.93 18.30
CA ALA A 81 -1.46 3.50 17.23
C ALA A 81 -2.53 4.55 16.91
N VAL A 82 -3.12 5.18 17.93
CA VAL A 82 -4.11 6.25 17.76
C VAL A 82 -3.54 7.45 17.01
N THR A 83 -2.34 7.92 17.37
CA THR A 83 -1.69 9.05 16.69
C THR A 83 -1.39 8.72 15.23
N ARG A 84 -0.91 7.51 14.94
CA ARG A 84 -0.62 7.03 13.59
C ARG A 84 -1.88 7.03 12.73
N ILE A 85 -2.98 6.46 13.23
CA ILE A 85 -4.27 6.42 12.52
C ILE A 85 -4.84 7.82 12.30
N ILE A 86 -4.78 8.72 13.27
CA ILE A 86 -5.26 10.10 13.12
C ILE A 86 -4.50 10.83 12.01
N LEU A 87 -3.17 10.72 11.97
CA LEU A 87 -2.36 11.33 10.91
C LEU A 87 -2.69 10.75 9.54
N GLN A 88 -2.85 9.42 9.43
CA GLN A 88 -3.28 8.77 8.19
C GLN A 88 -4.64 9.28 7.72
N ILE A 89 -5.62 9.40 8.62
CA ILE A 89 -6.96 9.92 8.29
C ILE A 89 -6.88 11.37 7.81
N ILE A 90 -6.09 12.23 8.45
CA ILE A 90 -5.94 13.63 8.05
C ILE A 90 -5.39 13.73 6.62
N PHE A 91 -4.28 13.03 6.31
CA PHE A 91 -3.70 13.09 4.97
C PHE A 91 -4.60 12.41 3.93
N ALA A 92 -5.24 11.28 4.27
CA ALA A 92 -6.20 10.62 3.39
C ALA A 92 -7.40 11.54 3.08
N LEU A 93 -7.89 12.31 4.07
CA LEU A 93 -8.96 13.27 3.88
C LEU A 93 -8.57 14.38 2.90
N ILE A 94 -7.37 14.94 3.07
CA ILE A 94 -6.84 15.97 2.16
C ILE A 94 -6.75 15.41 0.74
N ILE A 95 -6.14 14.24 0.57
CA ILE A 95 -6.00 13.58 -0.73
C ILE A 95 -7.36 13.30 -1.36
N SER A 96 -8.31 12.75 -0.61
CA SER A 96 -9.65 12.45 -1.09
C SER A 96 -10.41 13.70 -1.56
N ILE A 97 -10.34 14.79 -0.80
CA ILE A 97 -10.97 16.06 -1.18
C ILE A 97 -10.35 16.60 -2.48
N ILE A 98 -9.03 16.51 -2.64
CA ILE A 98 -8.36 16.97 -3.86
C ILE A 98 -8.80 16.10 -5.05
N ILE A 99 -8.84 14.77 -4.90
CA ILE A 99 -9.31 13.86 -5.96
C ILE A 99 -10.73 14.20 -6.39
N LEU A 100 -11.65 14.36 -5.44
CA LEU A 100 -13.05 14.70 -5.72
C LEU A 100 -13.22 16.05 -6.44
N LYS A 101 -12.33 17.02 -6.19
CA LYS A 101 -12.37 18.31 -6.88
C LYS A 101 -11.82 18.27 -8.31
N ILE A 102 -10.99 17.30 -8.64
CA ILE A 102 -10.34 17.18 -9.97
C ILE A 102 -11.15 16.29 -10.89
N LEU A 103 -11.83 15.28 -10.36
CA LEU A 103 -12.69 14.40 -11.14
C LEU A 103 -13.97 15.12 -11.60
N ASP A 104 -14.51 14.69 -12.73
CA ASP A 104 -15.80 15.19 -13.25
C ASP A 104 -16.92 14.83 -12.25
N ASN A 105 -17.79 15.79 -11.93
CA ASN A 105 -18.96 15.65 -11.06
C ASN A 105 -19.92 14.49 -11.42
N LYS A 106 -19.80 13.94 -12.63
CA LYS A 106 -20.61 12.78 -13.04
C LYS A 106 -20.09 11.45 -12.48
N ILE A 107 -18.78 11.36 -12.22
CA ILE A 107 -18.12 10.11 -11.84
C ILE A 107 -17.41 10.19 -10.50
N ASP A 108 -17.23 11.37 -9.92
CA ASP A 108 -16.44 11.62 -8.71
C ASP A 108 -16.85 10.75 -7.52
N THR A 109 -18.16 10.61 -7.28
CA THR A 109 -18.74 9.86 -6.15
C THR A 109 -19.30 8.49 -6.54
N THR A 110 -18.96 7.97 -7.73
CA THR A 110 -19.42 6.66 -8.21
C THR A 110 -18.39 5.57 -7.97
N ILE A 111 -18.86 4.32 -7.85
CA ILE A 111 -18.04 3.11 -7.90
C ILE A 111 -18.52 2.25 -9.05
N ALA A 112 -17.59 1.87 -9.94
CA ALA A 112 -17.83 0.96 -11.03
C ALA A 112 -17.46 -0.48 -10.64
N PHE A 113 -18.30 -1.45 -11.04
CA PHE A 113 -18.06 -2.87 -10.77
C PHE A 113 -17.43 -3.54 -11.98
N PRO A 114 -16.21 -4.13 -11.87
CA PRO A 114 -15.44 -4.58 -13.03
C PRO A 114 -16.10 -5.70 -13.83
N PHE A 115 -16.96 -6.52 -13.20
CA PHE A 115 -17.68 -7.62 -13.89
C PHE A 115 -19.05 -7.22 -14.42
N PHE A 116 -19.58 -6.08 -14.01
CA PHE A 116 -20.92 -5.61 -14.35
C PHE A 116 -20.84 -4.20 -14.91
N LYS A 117 -20.56 -4.08 -16.23
CA LYS A 117 -20.26 -2.81 -16.90
C LYS A 117 -21.32 -1.71 -16.70
N ASN A 118 -22.59 -2.09 -16.55
CA ASN A 118 -23.71 -1.16 -16.35
C ASN A 118 -24.01 -0.89 -14.87
N LEU A 119 -23.30 -1.55 -13.94
CA LEU A 119 -23.53 -1.36 -12.51
C LEU A 119 -22.57 -0.28 -12.00
N ILE A 120 -23.08 0.95 -11.99
CA ILE A 120 -22.42 2.10 -11.42
C ILE A 120 -23.28 2.61 -10.26
N ILE A 121 -22.74 2.60 -9.06
CA ILE A 121 -23.46 3.06 -7.87
C ILE A 121 -22.90 4.39 -7.44
N ASN A 122 -23.77 5.40 -7.33
CA ASN A 122 -23.40 6.71 -6.79
C ASN A 122 -23.62 6.72 -5.28
N PHE A 123 -22.55 6.95 -4.52
CA PHE A 123 -22.57 7.01 -3.06
C PHE A 123 -22.70 8.44 -2.51
N GLY A 124 -22.68 9.46 -3.36
CA GLY A 124 -22.73 10.85 -2.94
C GLY A 124 -21.69 11.17 -1.87
N TYR A 125 -22.10 11.90 -0.82
CA TYR A 125 -21.19 12.29 0.27
C TYR A 125 -20.57 11.09 1.03
N PHE A 126 -21.21 9.91 1.01
CA PHE A 126 -20.67 8.72 1.66
C PHE A 126 -19.40 8.21 0.98
N TYR A 127 -19.18 8.57 -0.31
CA TYR A 127 -17.98 8.20 -1.03
C TYR A 127 -16.69 8.72 -0.35
N LEU A 128 -16.75 9.84 0.37
CA LEU A 128 -15.62 10.34 1.13
C LEU A 128 -15.15 9.32 2.19
N PHE A 129 -16.07 8.67 2.89
CA PHE A 129 -15.71 7.63 3.87
C PHE A 129 -15.12 6.40 3.17
N ILE A 130 -15.64 6.03 2.00
CA ILE A 130 -15.10 4.93 1.20
C ILE A 130 -13.67 5.26 0.76
N SER A 131 -13.41 6.46 0.27
CA SER A 131 -12.07 6.87 -0.16
C SER A 131 -11.07 6.90 1.00
N LEU A 132 -11.46 7.38 2.18
CA LEU A 132 -10.65 7.29 3.39
C LEU A 132 -10.32 5.84 3.74
N PHE A 133 -11.34 4.97 3.72
CA PHE A 133 -11.16 3.55 3.99
C PHE A 133 -10.19 2.89 3.00
N ILE A 134 -10.27 3.24 1.71
CA ILE A 134 -9.40 2.69 0.68
C ILE A 134 -7.95 3.15 0.90
N ILE A 135 -7.68 4.44 1.08
CA ILE A 135 -6.31 4.95 1.25
C ILE A 135 -5.69 4.42 2.55
N VAL A 136 -6.38 4.57 3.68
CA VAL A 136 -5.87 4.12 4.99
C VAL A 136 -5.81 2.60 5.05
N GLY A 137 -6.83 1.93 4.50
CA GLY A 137 -6.90 0.48 4.42
C GLY A 137 -5.77 -0.12 3.62
N SER A 138 -5.52 0.37 2.40
CA SER A 138 -4.42 -0.12 1.55
C SER A 138 -3.04 0.16 2.17
N ALA A 139 -2.84 1.34 2.78
CA ALA A 139 -1.60 1.65 3.49
C ALA A 139 -1.30 0.64 4.61
N ASN A 140 -2.28 0.36 5.46
CA ASN A 140 -2.11 -0.59 6.54
C ASN A 140 -2.10 -2.06 6.06
N ALA A 141 -2.79 -2.39 4.97
CA ALA A 141 -2.77 -3.74 4.40
C ALA A 141 -1.39 -4.11 3.83
N VAL A 142 -0.75 -3.20 3.10
CA VAL A 142 0.64 -3.38 2.65
C VAL A 142 1.59 -3.47 3.84
N ASN A 143 1.40 -2.63 4.86
CA ASN A 143 2.22 -2.65 6.08
C ASN A 143 2.08 -3.96 6.86
N LEU A 144 0.87 -4.53 6.96
CA LEU A 144 0.65 -5.83 7.61
C LEU A 144 1.27 -6.99 6.82
N THR A 145 1.38 -6.86 5.50
CA THR A 145 1.98 -7.89 4.62
C THR A 145 3.52 -7.84 4.64
N ASP A 146 4.11 -6.71 5.04
CA ASP A 146 5.58 -6.52 5.11
C ASP A 146 6.19 -7.22 6.35
N GLY A 147 5.87 -8.50 6.53
CA GLY A 147 6.36 -9.32 7.66
C GLY A 147 7.46 -10.30 7.28
N LEU A 148 7.59 -10.65 5.99
CA LEU A 148 8.60 -11.57 5.45
C LEU A 148 9.38 -10.91 4.31
N ASP A 149 10.61 -11.41 4.11
CA ASP A 149 11.53 -10.90 3.10
C ASP A 149 10.93 -11.03 1.68
N GLY A 150 10.72 -9.90 1.00
CA GLY A 150 10.15 -9.86 -0.36
C GLY A 150 8.62 -10.00 -0.46
N LEU A 151 7.92 -10.39 0.60
CA LEU A 151 6.48 -10.72 0.55
C LEU A 151 5.61 -9.53 0.13
N ALA A 152 5.88 -8.33 0.62
CA ALA A 152 5.07 -7.15 0.30
C ALA A 152 5.43 -6.51 -1.03
N ILE A 153 6.72 -6.45 -1.39
CA ILE A 153 7.18 -5.66 -2.52
C ILE A 153 6.77 -6.27 -3.88
N VAL A 154 6.71 -7.60 -3.99
CA VAL A 154 6.29 -8.29 -5.23
C VAL A 154 4.81 -8.02 -5.55
N PRO A 155 3.86 -8.22 -4.64
CA PRO A 155 2.47 -7.83 -4.88
C PRO A 155 2.27 -6.34 -5.15
N VAL A 156 3.06 -5.45 -4.50
CA VAL A 156 3.05 -4.01 -4.82
C VAL A 156 3.37 -3.78 -6.31
N MET A 157 4.40 -4.45 -6.85
CA MET A 157 4.73 -4.37 -8.28
C MET A 157 3.60 -4.85 -9.17
N ILE A 158 2.97 -5.98 -8.84
CA ILE A 158 1.86 -6.56 -9.62
C ILE A 158 0.66 -5.58 -9.64
N VAL A 159 0.31 -5.02 -8.49
CA VAL A 159 -0.75 -4.01 -8.39
C VAL A 159 -0.38 -2.75 -9.18
N ALA A 160 0.85 -2.27 -9.06
CA ALA A 160 1.32 -1.11 -9.81
C ALA A 160 1.29 -1.36 -11.33
N MET A 161 1.68 -2.56 -11.82
CA MET A 161 1.55 -2.93 -13.23
C MET A 161 0.09 -2.94 -13.70
N THR A 162 -0.80 -3.50 -12.89
CA THR A 162 -2.24 -3.51 -13.18
C THR A 162 -2.77 -2.08 -13.32
N PHE A 163 -2.42 -1.20 -12.39
CA PHE A 163 -2.87 0.19 -12.43
C PHE A 163 -2.14 1.04 -13.45
N ALA A 164 -0.91 0.72 -13.84
CA ALA A 164 -0.26 1.35 -14.99
C ALA A 164 -1.07 1.12 -16.27
N PHE A 165 -1.50 -0.12 -16.51
CA PHE A 165 -2.34 -0.44 -17.65
C PHE A 165 -3.71 0.25 -17.58
N ILE A 166 -4.39 0.17 -16.44
CA ILE A 166 -5.71 0.79 -16.25
C ILE A 166 -5.64 2.30 -16.45
N ALA A 167 -4.65 2.97 -15.86
CA ALA A 167 -4.46 4.40 -15.99
C ALA A 167 -4.25 4.82 -17.46
N TYR A 168 -3.43 4.06 -18.19
CA TYR A 168 -3.20 4.31 -19.60
C TYR A 168 -4.47 4.19 -20.43
N VAL A 169 -5.24 3.10 -20.27
CA VAL A 169 -6.47 2.88 -21.06
C VAL A 169 -7.60 3.84 -20.64
N SER A 170 -7.72 4.16 -19.35
CA SER A 170 -8.71 5.15 -18.87
C SER A 170 -8.39 6.57 -19.31
N GLY A 171 -7.10 6.88 -19.53
CA GLY A 171 -6.65 8.18 -20.05
C GLY A 171 -6.81 8.36 -21.57
N ASN A 172 -7.18 7.31 -22.29
CA ASN A 172 -7.29 7.31 -23.75
C ASN A 172 -8.76 7.14 -24.17
N VAL A 173 -9.29 8.11 -24.94
CA VAL A 173 -10.70 8.12 -25.38
C VAL A 173 -11.07 6.86 -26.16
N VAL A 174 -10.21 6.42 -27.09
CA VAL A 174 -10.49 5.26 -27.97
C VAL A 174 -10.53 3.96 -27.16
N PHE A 175 -9.56 3.78 -26.27
CA PHE A 175 -9.50 2.57 -25.46
C PHE A 175 -10.59 2.54 -24.38
N SER A 176 -10.88 3.67 -23.74
CA SER A 176 -11.94 3.73 -22.72
C SER A 176 -13.31 3.46 -23.31
N ASP A 177 -13.61 3.99 -24.50
CA ASP A 177 -14.87 3.73 -25.21
C ASP A 177 -14.96 2.26 -25.64
N TYR A 178 -13.92 1.70 -26.24
CA TYR A 178 -13.88 0.30 -26.66
C TYR A 178 -14.06 -0.68 -25.47
N LEU A 179 -13.41 -0.40 -24.35
CA LEU A 179 -13.48 -1.24 -23.15
C LEU A 179 -14.69 -0.97 -22.27
N LEU A 180 -15.50 0.05 -22.59
CA LEU A 180 -16.66 0.50 -21.83
C LEU A 180 -16.30 0.82 -20.36
N ILE A 181 -15.21 1.55 -20.17
CA ILE A 181 -14.76 2.05 -18.87
C ILE A 181 -14.83 3.58 -18.85
N ASN A 182 -14.75 4.17 -17.66
CA ASN A 182 -14.79 5.62 -17.51
C ASN A 182 -13.56 6.26 -18.16
N TYR A 183 -13.78 7.22 -19.05
CA TYR A 183 -12.72 8.07 -19.58
C TYR A 183 -12.34 9.12 -18.54
N ILE A 184 -11.07 9.20 -18.18
CA ILE A 184 -10.53 10.13 -17.18
C ILE A 184 -9.37 10.88 -17.82
N PRO A 185 -9.61 12.12 -18.30
CA PRO A 185 -8.58 12.92 -18.96
C PRO A 185 -7.35 13.11 -18.07
N GLY A 186 -6.18 12.83 -18.61
CA GLY A 186 -4.91 12.99 -17.91
C GLY A 186 -4.51 11.82 -17.00
N SER A 187 -5.37 10.83 -16.76
CA SER A 187 -5.01 9.67 -15.93
C SER A 187 -3.88 8.82 -16.53
N GLY A 188 -3.64 8.91 -17.84
CA GLY A 188 -2.55 8.21 -18.52
C GLY A 188 -1.16 8.51 -17.92
N GLU A 189 -0.94 9.70 -17.38
CA GLU A 189 0.31 10.07 -16.70
C GLU A 189 0.57 9.25 -15.42
N LEU A 190 -0.46 8.74 -14.77
CA LEU A 190 -0.29 7.82 -13.64
C LEU A 190 0.47 6.55 -14.02
N SER A 191 0.50 6.18 -15.31
CA SER A 191 1.32 5.06 -15.81
C SER A 191 2.81 5.33 -15.61
N VAL A 192 3.25 6.59 -15.71
CA VAL A 192 4.64 6.99 -15.45
C VAL A 192 4.96 6.84 -13.97
N LEU A 193 4.07 7.30 -13.08
CA LEU A 193 4.20 7.11 -11.64
C LEU A 193 4.23 5.62 -11.26
N CYS A 194 3.34 4.80 -11.84
CA CYS A 194 3.35 3.36 -11.64
C CYS A 194 4.65 2.72 -12.15
N GLY A 195 5.17 3.16 -13.30
CA GLY A 195 6.47 2.74 -13.83
C GLY A 195 7.61 3.06 -12.86
N ALA A 196 7.60 4.25 -12.26
CA ALA A 196 8.56 4.65 -11.24
C ALA A 196 8.45 3.75 -9.98
N LEU A 197 7.22 3.43 -9.53
CA LEU A 197 6.99 2.49 -8.43
C LEU A 197 7.54 1.10 -8.74
N ILE A 198 7.28 0.57 -9.95
CA ILE A 198 7.77 -0.75 -10.39
C ILE A 198 9.29 -0.76 -10.43
N GLY A 199 9.92 0.25 -11.03
CA GLY A 199 11.37 0.35 -11.11
C GLY A 199 12.04 0.43 -9.74
N ALA A 200 11.52 1.27 -8.84
CA ALA A 200 12.02 1.40 -7.48
C ALA A 200 11.84 0.08 -6.68
N ALA A 201 10.70 -0.59 -6.85
CA ALA A 201 10.40 -1.86 -6.21
C ALA A 201 11.31 -3.00 -6.71
N LEU A 202 11.58 -3.07 -8.02
CA LEU A 202 12.56 -4.02 -8.60
C LEU A 202 13.97 -3.80 -8.05
N GLY A 203 14.42 -2.54 -8.00
CA GLY A 203 15.71 -2.19 -7.42
C GLY A 203 15.80 -2.55 -5.94
N PHE A 204 14.73 -2.33 -5.18
CA PHE A 204 14.66 -2.68 -3.77
C PHE A 204 14.61 -4.19 -3.56
N LEU A 205 13.86 -4.92 -4.38
CA LEU A 205 13.74 -6.38 -4.28
C LEU A 205 15.09 -7.09 -4.36
N TRP A 206 16.05 -6.55 -5.11
CA TRP A 206 17.42 -7.07 -5.20
C TRP A 206 18.10 -7.19 -3.83
N PHE A 207 17.75 -6.30 -2.89
CA PHE A 207 18.29 -6.28 -1.54
C PHE A 207 17.32 -6.86 -0.49
N ASN A 208 16.04 -6.99 -0.82
CA ASN A 208 14.99 -7.46 0.09
C ASN A 208 14.56 -8.91 -0.17
N ALA A 209 15.03 -9.54 -1.27
CA ALA A 209 14.82 -10.97 -1.49
C ALA A 209 15.50 -11.81 -0.40
N PRO A 210 14.90 -12.96 0.00
CA PRO A 210 15.45 -13.82 1.06
C PRO A 210 16.88 -14.34 0.76
N PRO A 211 17.85 -14.22 1.69
CA PRO A 211 17.80 -13.51 2.96
C PRO A 211 17.95 -11.99 2.79
N ALA A 212 17.05 -11.21 3.35
CA ALA A 212 17.02 -9.77 3.15
C ALA A 212 18.23 -9.06 3.76
N LYS A 213 18.82 -8.17 2.97
CA LYS A 213 19.92 -7.28 3.41
C LYS A 213 19.42 -5.94 3.94
N VAL A 214 18.18 -5.56 3.59
CA VAL A 214 17.53 -4.31 4.00
C VAL A 214 16.02 -4.57 4.14
N PHE A 215 15.41 -4.10 5.23
CA PHE A 215 13.97 -4.10 5.40
C PHE A 215 13.33 -2.80 4.93
N MET A 216 12.13 -2.90 4.39
CA MET A 216 11.38 -1.76 3.87
C MET A 216 10.96 -0.81 4.99
N GLY A 217 10.42 -1.37 6.07
CA GLY A 217 9.90 -0.64 7.22
C GLY A 217 8.54 0.04 6.97
N ASP A 218 8.01 0.65 8.04
CA ASP A 218 6.74 1.38 7.96
C ASP A 218 6.83 2.57 6.98
N THR A 219 8.03 3.13 6.80
CA THR A 219 8.33 4.20 5.83
C THR A 219 7.90 3.83 4.42
N GLY A 220 8.31 2.64 3.93
CA GLY A 220 8.01 2.21 2.57
C GLY A 220 6.61 1.62 2.44
N SER A 221 6.23 0.73 3.34
CA SER A 221 4.98 -0.01 3.24
C SER A 221 3.74 0.89 3.30
N LEU A 222 3.71 1.88 4.22
CA LEU A 222 2.62 2.85 4.29
C LEU A 222 2.57 3.75 3.05
N ALA A 223 3.73 4.22 2.58
CA ALA A 223 3.82 5.06 1.40
C ALA A 223 3.30 4.35 0.15
N LEU A 224 3.77 3.14 -0.10
CA LEU A 224 3.38 2.36 -1.28
C LEU A 224 1.89 2.01 -1.26
N GLY A 225 1.37 1.54 -0.12
CA GLY A 225 -0.04 1.19 0.01
C GLY A 225 -0.96 2.40 -0.18
N ALA A 226 -0.65 3.56 0.42
CA ALA A 226 -1.44 4.78 0.26
C ALA A 226 -1.41 5.30 -1.19
N THR A 227 -0.24 5.21 -1.84
CA THR A 227 -0.10 5.63 -3.25
C THR A 227 -0.96 4.75 -4.16
N LEU A 228 -0.91 3.42 -4.00
CA LEU A 228 -1.76 2.49 -4.78
C LEU A 228 -3.24 2.73 -4.52
N GLY A 229 -3.65 2.94 -3.26
CA GLY A 229 -5.02 3.30 -2.91
C GLY A 229 -5.47 4.61 -3.57
N SER A 230 -4.61 5.62 -3.58
CA SER A 230 -4.89 6.91 -4.23
C SER A 230 -5.00 6.78 -5.75
N ILE A 231 -4.12 5.99 -6.39
CA ILE A 231 -4.18 5.71 -7.83
C ILE A 231 -5.50 5.03 -8.18
N ALA A 232 -5.94 4.03 -7.40
CA ALA A 232 -7.19 3.34 -7.63
C ALA A 232 -8.42 4.27 -7.59
N LEU A 233 -8.42 5.23 -6.66
CA LEU A 233 -9.45 6.27 -6.56
C LEU A 233 -9.41 7.23 -7.75
N MET A 234 -8.22 7.64 -8.19
CA MET A 234 -8.04 8.55 -9.31
C MET A 234 -8.50 7.95 -10.65
N VAL A 235 -8.27 6.65 -10.84
CA VAL A 235 -8.74 5.94 -12.05
C VAL A 235 -10.13 5.30 -11.90
N LYS A 236 -10.80 5.47 -10.75
CA LYS A 236 -12.14 4.94 -10.47
C LYS A 236 -12.26 3.41 -10.61
N HIS A 237 -11.24 2.70 -10.13
CA HIS A 237 -11.17 1.24 -10.16
C HIS A 237 -10.88 0.65 -8.78
N GLU A 238 -11.63 1.09 -7.77
CA GLU A 238 -11.45 0.77 -6.34
C GLU A 238 -11.56 -0.74 -6.06
N ILE A 239 -12.53 -1.39 -6.71
CA ILE A 239 -12.74 -2.84 -6.53
C ILE A 239 -11.60 -3.64 -7.16
N VAL A 240 -11.04 -3.16 -8.27
CA VAL A 240 -9.88 -3.79 -8.91
C VAL A 240 -8.67 -3.77 -7.99
N LEU A 241 -8.51 -2.74 -7.16
CA LEU A 241 -7.45 -2.71 -6.15
C LEU A 241 -7.55 -3.91 -5.19
N ALA A 242 -8.76 -4.22 -4.72
CA ALA A 242 -8.97 -5.36 -3.83
C ALA A 242 -8.71 -6.71 -4.53
N ILE A 243 -9.00 -6.80 -5.84
CA ILE A 243 -8.76 -8.02 -6.62
C ILE A 243 -7.27 -8.19 -6.92
N ALA A 244 -6.64 -7.18 -7.50
CA ALA A 244 -5.22 -7.19 -7.84
C ALA A 244 -4.33 -7.30 -6.58
N GLY A 245 -4.74 -6.62 -5.50
CA GLY A 245 -4.12 -6.68 -4.19
C GLY A 245 -4.67 -7.78 -3.28
N GLY A 246 -5.19 -8.88 -3.85
CA GLY A 246 -5.86 -9.95 -3.10
C GLY A 246 -5.04 -10.50 -1.94
N LEU A 247 -3.71 -10.57 -2.08
CA LEU A 247 -2.83 -10.99 -0.98
C LEU A 247 -2.92 -10.01 0.21
N PHE A 248 -2.90 -8.71 -0.03
CA PHE A 248 -3.05 -7.69 1.03
C PHE A 248 -4.40 -7.79 1.73
N VAL A 249 -5.45 -8.08 0.95
CA VAL A 249 -6.80 -8.30 1.50
C VAL A 249 -6.82 -9.55 2.37
N LEU A 250 -6.26 -10.67 1.93
CA LEU A 250 -6.21 -11.93 2.68
C LEU A 250 -5.44 -11.77 3.99
N GLU A 251 -4.25 -11.13 3.94
CA GLU A 251 -3.45 -10.87 5.14
C GLU A 251 -4.21 -10.01 6.15
N THR A 252 -4.81 -8.90 5.69
CA THR A 252 -5.58 -8.00 6.56
C THR A 252 -6.82 -8.70 7.13
N MET A 253 -7.57 -9.43 6.30
CA MET A 253 -8.77 -10.16 6.75
C MET A 253 -8.42 -11.24 7.76
N SER A 254 -7.27 -11.90 7.64
CA SER A 254 -6.82 -12.87 8.64
C SER A 254 -6.64 -12.25 10.02
N VAL A 255 -6.12 -11.01 10.07
CA VAL A 255 -5.98 -10.25 11.33
C VAL A 255 -7.35 -9.85 11.88
N VAL A 256 -8.24 -9.34 11.04
CA VAL A 256 -9.60 -8.93 11.44
C VAL A 256 -10.36 -10.13 12.00
N ILE A 257 -10.37 -11.27 11.29
CA ILE A 257 -11.02 -12.50 11.73
C ILE A 257 -10.44 -12.99 13.07
N GLN A 258 -9.12 -13.00 13.19
CA GLN A 258 -8.44 -13.41 14.42
C GLN A 258 -8.84 -12.55 15.61
N VAL A 259 -8.83 -11.22 15.44
CA VAL A 259 -9.16 -10.27 16.52
C VAL A 259 -10.63 -10.38 16.92
N ILE A 260 -11.54 -10.46 15.94
CA ILE A 260 -12.98 -10.64 16.21
C ILE A 260 -13.23 -11.95 16.94
N SER A 261 -12.71 -13.07 16.43
CA SER A 261 -12.88 -14.38 17.06
C SER A 261 -12.36 -14.40 18.50
N TYR A 262 -11.15 -13.87 18.71
CA TYR A 262 -10.55 -13.84 20.04
C TYR A 262 -11.35 -12.98 21.02
N LYS A 263 -11.86 -11.82 20.59
CA LYS A 263 -12.68 -10.95 21.45
C LYS A 263 -14.05 -11.55 21.78
N LEU A 264 -14.67 -12.29 20.84
CA LEU A 264 -16.00 -12.86 21.03
C LEU A 264 -15.98 -14.22 21.72
N THR A 265 -15.00 -15.07 21.42
CA THR A 265 -14.99 -16.47 21.84
C THR A 265 -13.80 -16.86 22.73
N GLY A 266 -12.80 -15.99 22.89
CA GLY A 266 -11.54 -16.31 23.55
C GLY A 266 -10.64 -17.31 22.78
N LYS A 267 -11.06 -17.73 21.57
CA LYS A 267 -10.34 -18.74 20.77
C LYS A 267 -9.66 -18.11 19.54
N ARG A 268 -8.49 -18.63 19.22
CA ARG A 268 -7.74 -18.24 18.01
C ARG A 268 -8.21 -19.11 16.84
N VAL A 269 -8.48 -18.48 15.67
CA VAL A 269 -8.76 -19.18 14.41
C VAL A 269 -7.45 -19.63 13.76
N PHE A 270 -6.47 -18.73 13.70
CA PHE A 270 -5.15 -19.01 13.15
C PHE A 270 -4.14 -19.19 14.28
N LYS A 271 -3.08 -19.98 14.05
CA LYS A 271 -1.97 -20.13 15.03
C LYS A 271 -1.36 -18.76 15.38
N MET A 272 -1.23 -17.89 14.36
CA MET A 272 -0.82 -16.50 14.47
C MET A 272 -1.44 -15.73 13.27
N ALA A 273 -1.69 -14.44 13.40
CA ALA A 273 -2.08 -13.54 12.33
C ALA A 273 -1.04 -12.40 12.25
N PRO A 274 -0.74 -11.88 11.07
CA PRO A 274 -1.28 -12.18 9.74
C PRO A 274 -1.01 -13.61 9.23
N LEU A 275 -1.57 -13.95 8.03
CA LEU A 275 -1.62 -15.33 7.52
C LEU A 275 -0.25 -15.96 7.28
N HIS A 276 0.74 -15.18 6.81
CA HIS A 276 2.11 -15.66 6.63
C HIS A 276 2.70 -16.23 7.92
N HIS A 277 2.50 -15.62 9.07
CA HIS A 277 2.95 -16.14 10.37
C HIS A 277 2.23 -17.44 10.78
N HIS A 278 1.01 -17.68 10.29
CA HIS A 278 0.33 -18.95 10.50
C HIS A 278 1.06 -20.10 9.82
N TYR A 279 1.57 -19.89 8.60
CA TYR A 279 2.33 -20.89 7.85
C TYR A 279 3.74 -21.08 8.40
N GLU A 280 4.42 -20.03 8.84
CA GLU A 280 5.70 -20.15 9.58
C GLU A 280 5.52 -21.01 10.83
N LYS A 281 4.46 -20.80 11.63
CA LYS A 281 4.16 -21.65 12.80
C LYS A 281 3.69 -23.06 12.46
N LYS A 282 3.45 -23.35 11.18
CA LYS A 282 3.27 -24.72 10.65
C LYS A 282 4.59 -25.36 10.23
N GLY A 283 5.70 -24.63 10.22
CA GLY A 283 7.03 -25.12 9.85
C GLY A 283 7.37 -24.95 8.37
N TRP A 284 6.64 -24.07 7.65
CA TRP A 284 6.98 -23.74 6.26
C TRP A 284 8.18 -22.81 6.22
N ALA A 285 9.10 -23.05 5.29
CA ALA A 285 10.22 -22.14 5.06
C ALA A 285 9.74 -20.81 4.48
N GLU A 286 10.38 -19.69 4.84
CA GLU A 286 10.04 -18.36 4.36
C GLU A 286 10.00 -18.29 2.83
N SER A 287 11.01 -18.87 2.16
CA SER A 287 11.07 -18.97 0.68
C SER A 287 9.94 -19.79 0.04
N THR A 288 9.15 -20.54 0.81
CA THR A 288 8.00 -21.31 0.31
C THR A 288 6.69 -20.52 0.52
N ILE A 289 6.69 -19.60 1.48
CA ILE A 289 5.52 -18.75 1.78
C ILE A 289 5.47 -17.54 0.83
N VAL A 290 6.62 -16.98 0.50
CA VAL A 290 6.82 -15.89 -0.45
C VAL A 290 6.82 -16.39 -1.89
#